data_07a92017fbe4e2e0811fcddfc2781d9e
#
_entry.id   07a92017fbe4e2e0811fcddfc2781d9e
#
_cell.length_a   1.000
_cell.length_b   1.000
_cell.length_c   1.000
_cell.angle_alpha   90.00
_cell.angle_beta   90.00
_cell.angle_gamma   90.00
#
_symmetry.space_group_name_H-M   'P 1'
#
loop_
_entity.id
_entity.type
_entity.pdbx_description
1 polymer ?
#
loop_
_entity_poly.entity_id
_entity_poly.type
_entity_poly.pdbx_seq_one_letter_code
_entity_poly.pdbx_strand_id
1 'polypeptide(L)'
;GGQPPQDVDAVIRQFGEAWRRMMPSGGGGGRSSLLLSIVFALIWGATGFYRVNPQQQGVVLRFGEWVRTSPPGLHYHLPFPIESVLRPEVTRDNRIEIGFRDVTGNSSSRRDIKDESQMITGDENIVDIDFVVFWRISDAGEYLFNLAEPDDTIKVTAEAVMREIIGRTPIKNVLTEGRQSIQIQARQQLQDLLNEYGVGVRVRDVQLLAVDPPADVIDAFNEVQRARQDRDRLKNEAESFSNDIVPRARGAAAKLVAEAEAYQAEVVNRAAGDASRFDQIYQAYLQDKGVTRERIYIETVEEIFSNVEKVIIDGQGGGNGVVPYLPLKELNKSAGGQ
;
A
#
# COMPACT_ATOMS: atom_id res chain seq x y z
N GLY A 1 17.44 20.16 68.67
CA GLY A 1 16.89 18.97 69.24
C GLY A 1 17.20 17.76 68.36
N GLY A 2 18.41 17.17 68.51
CA GLY A 2 18.76 15.92 67.81
C GLY A 2 18.35 14.74 68.71
N GLN A 3 17.60 13.83 68.15
CA GLN A 3 17.39 12.52 68.76
C GLN A 3 18.70 11.73 68.71
N PRO A 4 19.08 11.05 69.79
CA PRO A 4 20.28 10.23 69.82
C PRO A 4 20.10 9.01 68.90
N PRO A 5 21.18 8.50 68.26
CA PRO A 5 21.11 7.30 67.46
C PRO A 5 20.65 6.12 68.31
N GLN A 6 19.64 5.41 67.83
CA GLN A 6 19.21 4.19 68.47
C GLN A 6 20.39 3.21 68.50
N ASP A 7 20.78 2.84 69.70
CA ASP A 7 21.88 1.92 69.97
C ASP A 7 21.64 0.57 69.27
N VAL A 8 22.20 0.43 68.08
CA VAL A 8 22.26 -0.82 67.34
C VAL A 8 22.91 -1.92 68.20
N ASP A 9 23.87 -1.50 69.07
CA ASP A 9 24.50 -2.39 70.04
C ASP A 9 23.55 -2.92 71.12
N ALA A 10 22.54 -2.13 71.53
CA ALA A 10 21.53 -2.59 72.51
C ALA A 10 20.61 -3.64 71.87
N VAL A 11 20.23 -3.47 70.61
CA VAL A 11 19.41 -4.45 69.85
C VAL A 11 20.21 -5.73 69.62
N ILE A 12 21.50 -5.62 69.27
CA ILE A 12 22.38 -6.79 69.10
C ILE A 12 22.61 -7.53 70.42
N ARG A 13 22.75 -6.82 71.53
CA ARG A 13 22.86 -7.45 72.86
C ARG A 13 21.55 -8.14 73.30
N GLN A 14 20.41 -7.49 73.13
CA GLN A 14 19.11 -8.11 73.41
C GLN A 14 18.86 -9.35 72.53
N PHE A 15 19.22 -9.30 71.28
CA PHE A 15 19.17 -10.44 70.39
C PHE A 15 20.14 -11.57 70.82
N GLY A 16 21.34 -11.21 71.24
CA GLY A 16 22.36 -12.13 71.73
C GLY A 16 21.94 -12.78 73.07
N GLU A 17 21.28 -12.02 73.98
CA GLU A 17 20.77 -12.57 75.24
C GLU A 17 19.48 -13.41 75.04
N ALA A 18 18.59 -13.05 74.16
CA ALA A 18 17.44 -13.87 73.77
C ALA A 18 17.89 -15.16 73.07
N TRP A 19 18.90 -15.10 72.23
CA TRP A 19 19.52 -16.27 71.62
C TRP A 19 20.20 -17.19 72.61
N ARG A 20 20.91 -16.66 73.66
CA ARG A 20 21.50 -17.45 74.74
C ARG A 20 20.44 -18.08 75.68
N ARG A 21 19.26 -17.48 75.89
CA ARG A 21 18.16 -18.04 76.62
C ARG A 21 17.43 -19.15 75.90
N MET A 22 17.51 -19.18 74.59
CA MET A 22 16.94 -20.20 73.73
C MET A 22 17.88 -21.43 73.56
N MET A 23 19.17 -21.29 73.94
CA MET A 23 20.05 -22.45 74.04
C MET A 23 19.90 -23.15 75.41
N PRO A 24 19.32 -24.35 75.42
CA PRO A 24 19.26 -25.10 76.67
C PRO A 24 20.67 -25.53 77.08
N SER A 25 21.18 -24.90 78.13
CA SER A 25 22.42 -25.27 78.79
C SER A 25 22.12 -26.52 79.64
N GLY A 26 22.37 -27.69 79.09
CA GLY A 26 22.22 -28.91 79.87
C GLY A 26 22.26 -30.18 79.00
N GLY A 27 23.35 -30.88 79.07
CA GLY A 27 23.61 -32.32 78.86
C GLY A 27 22.68 -33.10 77.89
N GLY A 28 22.81 -32.90 76.62
CA GLY A 28 22.07 -33.62 75.61
C GLY A 28 22.38 -33.13 74.21
N GLY A 29 23.63 -32.94 73.88
CA GLY A 29 24.14 -32.16 72.73
C GLY A 29 23.73 -32.65 71.36
N GLY A 30 23.08 -33.79 71.21
CA GLY A 30 22.65 -34.31 69.89
C GLY A 30 21.19 -33.92 69.51
N ARG A 31 20.28 -33.77 70.43
CA ARG A 31 18.87 -33.47 70.09
C ARG A 31 18.56 -32.01 69.88
N SER A 32 19.23 -31.13 70.64
CA SER A 32 19.07 -29.66 70.41
C SER A 32 19.79 -29.14 69.17
N SER A 33 20.97 -29.68 68.84
CA SER A 33 21.64 -29.36 67.55
C SER A 33 20.85 -29.91 66.37
N LEU A 34 20.21 -31.07 66.53
CA LEU A 34 19.35 -31.63 65.46
C LEU A 34 18.09 -30.79 65.24
N LEU A 35 17.44 -30.32 66.33
CA LEU A 35 16.29 -29.41 66.24
C LEU A 35 16.67 -28.07 65.60
N LEU A 36 17.81 -27.50 65.97
CA LEU A 36 18.33 -26.25 65.38
C LEU A 36 18.65 -26.41 63.89
N SER A 37 19.25 -27.55 63.49
CA SER A 37 19.51 -27.90 62.10
C SER A 37 18.21 -28.07 61.28
N ILE A 38 17.17 -28.68 61.89
CA ILE A 38 15.86 -28.84 61.25
C ILE A 38 15.18 -27.47 61.05
N VAL A 39 15.19 -26.59 62.06
CA VAL A 39 14.64 -25.24 61.97
C VAL A 39 15.40 -24.41 60.89
N PHE A 40 16.73 -24.49 60.88
CA PHE A 40 17.54 -23.85 59.86
C PHE A 40 17.21 -24.41 58.46
N ALA A 41 17.09 -25.69 58.26
CA ALA A 41 16.71 -26.34 57.02
C ALA A 41 15.31 -25.92 56.57
N LEU A 42 14.35 -25.77 57.50
CA LEU A 42 12.99 -25.30 57.22
C LEU A 42 13.00 -23.82 56.77
N ILE A 43 13.73 -22.95 57.48
CA ILE A 43 13.87 -21.53 57.10
C ILE A 43 14.58 -21.42 55.75
N TRP A 44 15.66 -22.17 55.55
CA TRP A 44 16.38 -22.23 54.27
C TRP A 44 15.48 -22.74 53.14
N GLY A 45 14.71 -23.82 53.38
CA GLY A 45 13.74 -24.32 52.41
C GLY A 45 12.63 -23.33 52.09
N ALA A 46 12.18 -22.54 53.08
CA ALA A 46 11.16 -21.52 52.87
C ALA A 46 11.61 -20.35 51.98
N THR A 47 12.91 -20.14 51.79
CA THR A 47 13.45 -19.11 50.88
C THR A 47 13.32 -19.46 49.40
N GLY A 48 12.91 -20.71 49.09
CA GLY A 48 12.75 -21.19 47.71
C GLY A 48 11.46 -20.74 47.02
N PHE A 49 10.53 -20.06 47.71
CA PHE A 49 9.33 -19.53 47.04
C PHE A 49 9.64 -18.27 46.24
N TYR A 50 9.23 -18.25 44.98
CA TYR A 50 9.34 -17.07 44.10
C TYR A 50 8.06 -16.85 43.31
N ARG A 51 7.82 -15.59 42.97
CA ARG A 51 6.69 -15.17 42.16
C ARG A 51 7.20 -14.73 40.78
N VAL A 52 6.56 -15.25 39.74
CA VAL A 52 6.74 -14.83 38.34
C VAL A 52 5.57 -13.91 37.96
N ASN A 53 5.84 -12.69 37.59
CA ASN A 53 4.82 -11.74 37.15
C ASN A 53 4.18 -12.19 35.81
N PRO A 54 2.95 -11.74 35.50
CA PRO A 54 2.28 -12.09 34.22
C PRO A 54 3.06 -11.73 32.96
N GLN A 55 3.98 -10.77 33.06
CA GLN A 55 4.80 -10.29 31.95
C GLN A 55 6.14 -11.03 31.82
N GLN A 56 6.45 -11.92 32.76
CA GLN A 56 7.74 -12.59 32.88
C GLN A 56 7.59 -14.11 32.73
N GLN A 57 8.68 -14.76 32.35
CA GLN A 57 8.86 -16.21 32.49
C GLN A 57 10.00 -16.45 33.48
N GLY A 58 9.84 -17.47 34.34
CA GLY A 58 10.89 -17.85 35.28
C GLY A 58 11.75 -18.94 34.67
N VAL A 59 13.03 -18.69 34.43
CA VAL A 59 13.99 -19.68 33.99
C VAL A 59 14.82 -20.16 35.16
N VAL A 60 14.65 -21.40 35.54
CA VAL A 60 15.31 -22.02 36.70
C VAL A 60 16.60 -22.69 36.25
N LEU A 61 17.68 -22.26 36.87
CA LEU A 61 19.01 -22.84 36.68
C LEU A 61 19.41 -23.64 37.90
N ARG A 62 19.96 -24.82 37.68
CA ARG A 62 20.58 -25.65 38.73
C ARG A 62 22.07 -25.72 38.50
N PHE A 63 22.85 -25.16 39.40
CA PHE A 63 24.30 -25.04 39.26
C PHE A 63 24.74 -24.36 37.98
N GLY A 64 23.89 -23.45 37.40
CA GLY A 64 24.16 -22.72 36.17
C GLY A 64 23.60 -23.38 34.89
N GLU A 65 23.09 -24.62 34.96
CA GLU A 65 22.47 -25.30 33.83
C GLU A 65 20.95 -25.05 33.81
N TRP A 66 20.39 -24.77 32.63
CA TRP A 66 18.94 -24.60 32.45
C TRP A 66 18.20 -25.93 32.63
N VAL A 67 17.28 -26.00 33.60
CA VAL A 67 16.54 -27.20 33.92
C VAL A 67 15.07 -27.10 33.50
N ARG A 68 14.43 -25.95 33.75
CA ARG A 68 13.01 -25.77 33.45
C ARG A 68 12.63 -24.29 33.28
N THR A 69 11.57 -24.05 32.53
CA THR A 69 10.91 -22.74 32.41
C THR A 69 9.58 -22.79 33.18
N SER A 70 9.30 -21.77 34.00
CA SER A 70 8.09 -21.66 34.84
C SER A 70 7.17 -20.57 34.27
N PRO A 71 5.85 -20.85 34.08
CA PRO A 71 4.88 -19.86 33.66
C PRO A 71 4.62 -18.83 34.79
N PRO A 72 3.86 -17.75 34.51
CA PRO A 72 3.44 -16.78 35.51
C PRO A 72 2.71 -17.46 36.69
N GLY A 73 3.04 -17.05 37.93
CA GLY A 73 2.46 -17.63 39.13
C GLY A 73 3.44 -17.73 40.28
N LEU A 74 3.04 -18.45 41.32
CA LEU A 74 3.87 -18.77 42.49
C LEU A 74 4.51 -20.15 42.26
N HIS A 75 5.82 -20.20 42.33
CA HIS A 75 6.61 -21.40 42.10
C HIS A 75 7.63 -21.61 43.23
N TYR A 76 8.17 -22.80 43.28
CA TYR A 76 9.20 -23.16 44.23
C TYR A 76 10.46 -23.64 43.49
N HIS A 77 11.61 -23.15 43.94
CA HIS A 77 12.91 -23.63 43.49
C HIS A 77 13.73 -24.04 44.73
N LEU A 78 14.76 -24.84 44.50
CA LEU A 78 15.69 -25.17 45.59
C LEU A 78 16.46 -23.90 45.97
N PRO A 79 16.58 -23.62 47.30
CA PRO A 79 17.24 -22.40 47.73
C PRO A 79 18.69 -22.29 47.27
N PHE A 80 19.16 -21.04 47.15
CA PHE A 80 20.56 -20.77 46.84
C PHE A 80 21.48 -21.57 47.80
N PRO A 81 22.59 -22.19 47.34
CA PRO A 81 23.23 -22.00 46.02
C PRO A 81 22.81 -23.05 44.97
N ILE A 82 21.81 -23.91 45.22
CA ILE A 82 21.49 -25.04 44.35
C ILE A 82 20.79 -24.56 43.08
N GLU A 83 19.73 -23.77 43.23
CA GLU A 83 19.01 -23.20 42.09
C GLU A 83 19.00 -21.68 42.14
N SER A 84 18.98 -21.06 40.95
CA SER A 84 18.76 -19.63 40.76
C SER A 84 17.70 -19.41 39.68
N VAL A 85 17.01 -18.27 39.74
CA VAL A 85 15.90 -17.97 38.84
C VAL A 85 16.13 -16.65 38.15
N LEU A 86 16.19 -16.69 36.79
CA LEU A 86 16.14 -15.52 35.93
C LEU A 86 14.69 -15.24 35.53
N ARG A 87 14.31 -13.97 35.43
CA ARG A 87 12.92 -13.55 35.12
C ARG A 87 12.91 -12.50 34.02
N PRO A 88 13.22 -12.88 32.76
CA PRO A 88 13.13 -11.97 31.64
C PRO A 88 11.68 -11.61 31.32
N GLU A 89 11.48 -10.39 30.81
CA GLU A 89 10.18 -9.89 30.34
C GLU A 89 9.88 -10.40 28.95
N VAL A 90 8.90 -11.31 28.84
CA VAL A 90 8.55 -11.96 27.56
C VAL A 90 7.44 -11.22 26.80
N THR A 91 6.70 -10.34 27.50
CA THR A 91 5.55 -9.62 26.91
C THR A 91 5.98 -8.28 26.30
N ARG A 92 7.16 -7.80 26.64
CA ARG A 92 7.69 -6.54 26.13
C ARG A 92 8.05 -6.67 24.65
N ASP A 93 7.53 -5.72 23.84
CA ASP A 93 7.98 -5.58 22.48
C ASP A 93 9.36 -4.85 22.48
N ASN A 94 10.37 -5.55 22.02
CA ASN A 94 11.69 -5.00 21.79
C ASN A 94 11.77 -4.52 20.33
N ARG A 95 12.61 -3.52 20.08
CA ARG A 95 12.87 -3.01 18.74
C ARG A 95 14.37 -3.01 18.44
N ILE A 96 14.73 -3.36 17.24
CA ILE A 96 16.09 -3.26 16.71
C ILE A 96 16.04 -2.33 15.51
N GLU A 97 16.87 -1.31 15.51
CA GLU A 97 17.02 -0.34 14.43
C GLU A 97 18.19 -0.78 13.54
N ILE A 98 17.93 -0.80 12.21
CA ILE A 98 18.92 -1.21 11.22
C ILE A 98 18.99 -0.12 10.15
N GLY A 99 20.23 0.30 9.81
CA GLY A 99 20.51 1.41 8.91
C GLY A 99 20.69 2.76 9.61
N PHE A 100 20.15 2.93 10.80
CA PHE A 100 20.23 4.18 11.56
C PHE A 100 20.33 3.95 13.06
N ARG A 101 20.69 5.01 13.78
CA ARG A 101 20.61 5.06 15.25
C ARG A 101 19.99 6.39 15.68
N ASP A 102 19.04 6.30 16.59
CA ASP A 102 18.37 7.44 17.19
C ASP A 102 19.21 7.95 18.39
N VAL A 103 19.89 9.09 18.23
CA VAL A 103 20.91 9.54 19.19
C VAL A 103 20.32 10.13 20.48
N THR A 104 19.03 10.53 20.51
CA THR A 104 18.50 11.27 21.67
C THR A 104 16.99 11.08 21.91
N GLY A 105 16.34 10.09 21.32
CA GLY A 105 14.88 9.95 21.42
C GLY A 105 14.09 11.06 20.74
N ASN A 106 14.76 11.91 19.99
CA ASN A 106 14.17 13.00 19.22
C ASN A 106 14.51 12.77 17.74
N SER A 107 13.50 12.63 16.91
CA SER A 107 13.61 12.31 15.46
C SER A 107 14.49 13.27 14.63
N SER A 108 15.03 14.33 15.25
CA SER A 108 15.91 15.30 14.60
C SER A 108 17.41 14.97 14.66
N SER A 109 17.82 13.92 15.37
CA SER A 109 19.23 13.52 15.51
C SER A 109 19.44 12.07 15.11
N ARG A 110 18.95 11.69 13.92
CA ARG A 110 19.21 10.38 13.33
C ARG A 110 20.64 10.37 12.75
N ARG A 111 21.38 9.32 13.06
CA ARG A 111 22.67 9.04 12.45
C ARG A 111 22.53 7.81 11.55
N ASP A 112 22.79 7.99 10.28
CA ASP A 112 22.80 6.89 9.32
C ASP A 112 24.07 6.07 9.43
N ILE A 113 23.94 4.75 9.36
CA ILE A 113 25.03 3.79 9.36
C ILE A 113 25.04 3.12 7.97
N LYS A 114 25.85 3.68 7.07
CA LYS A 114 25.91 3.27 5.67
C LYS A 114 26.20 1.78 5.48
N ASP A 115 27.00 1.17 6.32
CA ASP A 115 27.34 -0.25 6.24
C ASP A 115 26.12 -1.16 6.47
N GLU A 116 25.12 -0.69 7.22
CA GLU A 116 23.88 -1.40 7.52
C GLU A 116 22.75 -1.03 6.54
N SER A 117 22.70 0.25 6.07
CA SER A 117 21.62 0.76 5.23
C SER A 117 21.81 0.46 3.75
N GLN A 118 23.07 0.41 3.27
CA GLN A 118 23.33 0.26 1.84
C GLN A 118 23.10 -1.16 1.34
N MET A 119 22.22 -1.28 0.35
CA MET A 119 21.87 -2.55 -0.29
C MET A 119 21.83 -2.38 -1.81
N ILE A 120 22.05 -3.47 -2.53
CA ILE A 120 21.99 -3.51 -3.99
C ILE A 120 20.69 -4.20 -4.39
N THR A 121 19.91 -3.56 -5.25
CA THR A 121 18.67 -4.11 -5.80
C THR A 121 18.93 -5.11 -6.94
N GLY A 122 17.90 -5.88 -7.32
CA GLY A 122 18.00 -6.89 -8.39
C GLY A 122 18.28 -6.30 -9.78
N ASP A 123 18.12 -5.01 -9.97
CA ASP A 123 18.47 -4.24 -11.17
C ASP A 123 19.73 -3.38 -11.00
N GLU A 124 20.63 -3.81 -10.08
CA GLU A 124 21.99 -3.26 -9.87
C GLU A 124 22.03 -1.79 -9.41
N ASN A 125 20.97 -1.30 -8.79
CA ASN A 125 20.96 0.02 -8.18
C ASN A 125 21.32 -0.05 -6.71
N ILE A 126 22.01 0.96 -6.19
CA ILE A 126 22.29 1.11 -4.75
C ILE A 126 21.14 1.88 -4.12
N VAL A 127 20.65 1.37 -2.98
CA VAL A 127 19.61 2.00 -2.18
C VAL A 127 20.03 2.03 -0.71
N ASP A 128 19.70 3.11 -0.03
CA ASP A 128 19.81 3.23 1.42
C ASP A 128 18.45 2.85 2.03
N ILE A 129 18.45 1.85 2.90
CA ILE A 129 17.23 1.31 3.50
C ILE A 129 17.34 1.33 5.01
N ASP A 130 16.45 2.10 5.64
CA ASP A 130 16.26 2.13 7.07
C ASP A 130 15.04 1.31 7.45
N PHE A 131 15.21 0.38 8.38
CA PHE A 131 14.09 -0.42 8.86
C PHE A 131 14.21 -0.77 10.33
N VAL A 132 13.09 -1.13 10.92
CA VAL A 132 12.97 -1.53 12.33
C VAL A 132 12.33 -2.89 12.41
N VAL A 133 12.90 -3.76 13.22
CA VAL A 133 12.34 -5.07 13.56
C VAL A 133 11.74 -5.01 14.95
N PHE A 134 10.46 -5.32 15.07
CA PHE A 134 9.76 -5.50 16.34
C PHE A 134 9.68 -6.98 16.67
N TRP A 135 10.15 -7.35 17.85
CA TRP A 135 10.19 -8.73 18.29
C TRP A 135 9.96 -8.85 19.79
N ARG A 136 9.63 -10.02 20.23
CA ARG A 136 9.49 -10.37 21.64
C ARG A 136 10.00 -11.76 21.91
N ILE A 137 10.33 -12.04 23.17
CA ILE A 137 10.75 -13.36 23.61
C ILE A 137 9.52 -14.29 23.60
N SER A 138 9.63 -15.44 22.92
CA SER A 138 8.62 -16.50 22.95
C SER A 138 8.98 -17.59 23.95
N ASP A 139 10.25 -17.97 24.02
CA ASP A 139 10.79 -18.87 25.03
C ASP A 139 12.04 -18.25 25.68
N ALA A 140 11.92 -18.00 26.97
CA ALA A 140 12.98 -17.35 27.74
C ALA A 140 14.22 -18.24 27.95
N GLY A 141 14.05 -19.55 27.93
CA GLY A 141 15.15 -20.50 28.06
C GLY A 141 16.00 -20.54 26.80
N GLU A 142 15.36 -20.69 25.64
CA GLU A 142 16.06 -20.65 24.33
C GLU A 142 16.78 -19.33 24.13
N TYR A 143 16.11 -18.21 24.41
CA TYR A 143 16.68 -16.87 24.25
C TYR A 143 17.93 -16.63 25.10
N LEU A 144 17.98 -17.14 26.33
CA LEU A 144 19.09 -16.90 27.26
C LEU A 144 20.25 -17.88 27.10
N PHE A 145 20.02 -19.08 26.55
CA PHE A 145 21.02 -20.14 26.63
C PHE A 145 21.44 -20.74 25.29
N ASN A 146 20.64 -20.59 24.22
CA ASN A 146 21.02 -21.14 22.91
C ASN A 146 22.07 -20.29 22.19
N LEU A 147 22.06 -18.95 22.45
CA LEU A 147 23.01 -18.02 21.81
C LEU A 147 23.67 -17.10 22.85
N ALA A 148 24.93 -16.75 22.58
CA ALA A 148 25.67 -15.84 23.46
C ALA A 148 25.14 -14.40 23.37
N GLU A 149 24.79 -13.95 22.16
CA GLU A 149 24.35 -12.58 21.85
C GLU A 149 23.11 -12.65 20.94
N PRO A 150 21.92 -12.90 21.52
CA PRO A 150 20.71 -13.08 20.71
C PRO A 150 20.29 -11.80 19.98
N ASP A 151 20.47 -10.61 20.59
CA ASP A 151 20.10 -9.33 19.97
C ASP A 151 20.93 -9.04 18.72
N ASP A 152 22.25 -9.29 18.77
CA ASP A 152 23.13 -9.11 17.61
C ASP A 152 22.83 -10.17 16.53
N THR A 153 22.50 -11.41 16.92
CA THR A 153 22.08 -12.45 15.99
C THR A 153 20.80 -12.06 15.25
N ILE A 154 19.79 -11.54 15.95
CA ILE A 154 18.53 -11.06 15.33
C ILE A 154 18.84 -9.94 14.35
N LYS A 155 19.72 -8.99 14.73
CA LYS A 155 20.10 -7.86 13.88
C LYS A 155 20.79 -8.31 12.59
N VAL A 156 21.84 -9.13 12.70
CA VAL A 156 22.61 -9.60 11.55
C VAL A 156 21.74 -10.47 10.62
N THR A 157 20.88 -11.31 11.20
CA THR A 157 19.94 -12.14 10.44
C THR A 157 18.91 -11.27 9.71
N ALA A 158 18.36 -10.25 10.37
CA ALA A 158 17.41 -9.33 9.76
C ALA A 158 18.05 -8.54 8.60
N GLU A 159 19.30 -8.10 8.78
CA GLU A 159 20.07 -7.43 7.73
C GLU A 159 20.32 -8.36 6.53
N ALA A 160 20.70 -9.60 6.77
CA ALA A 160 20.93 -10.60 5.72
C ALA A 160 19.66 -10.93 4.94
N VAL A 161 18.54 -11.15 5.65
CA VAL A 161 17.23 -11.41 5.03
C VAL A 161 16.78 -10.22 4.18
N MET A 162 16.89 -9.00 4.72
CA MET A 162 16.52 -7.80 3.97
C MET A 162 17.37 -7.65 2.71
N ARG A 163 18.70 -7.83 2.83
CA ARG A 163 19.64 -7.76 1.70
C ARG A 163 19.32 -8.80 0.63
N GLU A 164 18.92 -10.00 1.02
CA GLU A 164 18.49 -11.06 0.10
C GLU A 164 17.21 -10.68 -0.66
N ILE A 165 16.19 -10.16 0.02
CA ILE A 165 14.92 -9.78 -0.60
C ILE A 165 15.12 -8.60 -1.55
N ILE A 166 15.86 -7.59 -1.12
CA ILE A 166 16.17 -6.41 -1.93
C ILE A 166 17.01 -6.78 -3.16
N GLY A 167 17.99 -7.69 -3.01
CA GLY A 167 18.82 -8.18 -4.12
C GLY A 167 18.05 -8.92 -5.22
N ARG A 168 16.82 -9.33 -4.95
CA ARG A 168 15.92 -9.96 -5.94
C ARG A 168 14.83 -9.00 -6.45
N THR A 169 14.70 -7.81 -5.85
CA THR A 169 13.60 -6.88 -6.12
C THR A 169 14.12 -5.70 -6.93
N PRO A 170 13.46 -5.34 -8.06
CA PRO A 170 13.80 -4.13 -8.81
C PRO A 170 13.54 -2.86 -7.97
N ILE A 171 14.38 -1.83 -8.14
CA ILE A 171 14.32 -0.58 -7.37
C ILE A 171 12.93 0.07 -7.41
N LYS A 172 12.24 0.01 -8.54
CA LYS A 172 10.89 0.57 -8.69
C LYS A 172 9.93 -0.01 -7.65
N ASN A 173 9.97 -1.33 -7.44
CA ASN A 173 9.09 -2.00 -6.47
C ASN A 173 9.48 -1.70 -5.03
N VAL A 174 10.78 -1.54 -4.77
CA VAL A 174 11.30 -1.18 -3.43
C VAL A 174 10.83 0.22 -3.03
N LEU A 175 10.83 1.18 -3.99
CA LEU A 175 10.44 2.57 -3.75
C LEU A 175 8.91 2.79 -3.68
N THR A 176 8.08 1.88 -4.23
CA THR A 176 6.64 2.11 -4.42
C THR A 176 5.77 1.03 -3.75
N GLU A 177 4.95 0.35 -4.53
CA GLU A 177 3.92 -0.60 -4.08
C GLU A 177 4.47 -1.90 -3.48
N GLY A 178 5.73 -2.23 -3.76
CA GLY A 178 6.37 -3.45 -3.28
C GLY A 178 6.73 -3.44 -1.79
N ARG A 179 6.73 -2.27 -1.12
CA ARG A 179 7.18 -2.12 0.28
C ARG A 179 6.43 -3.05 1.24
N GLN A 180 5.12 -3.15 1.12
CA GLN A 180 4.32 -4.02 1.99
C GLN A 180 4.64 -5.51 1.76
N SER A 181 4.82 -5.91 0.51
CA SER A 181 5.21 -7.29 0.18
C SER A 181 6.59 -7.63 0.75
N ILE A 182 7.55 -6.70 0.64
CA ILE A 182 8.90 -6.85 1.21
C ILE A 182 8.84 -7.01 2.73
N GLN A 183 8.08 -6.19 3.44
CA GLN A 183 7.90 -6.27 4.90
C GLN A 183 7.33 -7.64 5.33
N ILE A 184 6.30 -8.13 4.63
CA ILE A 184 5.69 -9.44 4.92
C ILE A 184 6.69 -10.56 4.67
N GLN A 185 7.40 -10.55 3.55
CA GLN A 185 8.41 -11.56 3.22
C GLN A 185 9.57 -11.54 4.21
N ALA A 186 10.07 -10.34 4.54
CA ALA A 186 11.15 -10.16 5.50
C ALA A 186 10.76 -10.70 6.88
N ARG A 187 9.54 -10.37 7.36
CA ARG A 187 9.02 -10.90 8.64
C ARG A 187 8.96 -12.42 8.63
N GLN A 188 8.49 -13.03 7.54
CA GLN A 188 8.34 -14.48 7.44
C GLN A 188 9.68 -15.19 7.37
N GLN A 189 10.57 -14.77 6.46
CA GLN A 189 11.89 -15.39 6.31
C GLN A 189 12.75 -15.20 7.57
N LEU A 190 12.69 -14.01 8.18
CA LEU A 190 13.39 -13.76 9.44
C LEU A 190 12.87 -14.67 10.56
N GLN A 191 11.56 -14.87 10.69
CA GLN A 191 11.00 -15.78 11.68
C GLN A 191 11.44 -17.23 11.43
N ASP A 192 11.45 -17.68 10.17
CA ASP A 192 11.83 -19.04 9.81
C ASP A 192 13.32 -19.31 10.18
N LEU A 193 14.21 -18.38 9.85
CA LEU A 193 15.64 -18.48 10.20
C LEU A 193 15.88 -18.42 11.72
N LEU A 194 15.19 -17.53 12.44
CA LEU A 194 15.32 -17.46 13.89
C LEU A 194 14.77 -18.69 14.61
N ASN A 195 13.77 -19.35 14.03
CA ASN A 195 13.28 -20.65 14.49
C ASN A 195 14.30 -21.76 14.24
N GLU A 196 14.95 -21.76 13.07
CA GLU A 196 16.02 -22.73 12.72
C GLU A 196 17.21 -22.59 13.68
N TYR A 197 17.57 -21.37 14.03
CA TYR A 197 18.64 -21.10 15.01
C TYR A 197 18.22 -21.35 16.46
N GLY A 198 16.94 -21.60 16.72
CA GLY A 198 16.42 -21.84 18.07
C GLY A 198 16.60 -20.65 19.01
N VAL A 199 16.43 -19.42 18.51
CA VAL A 199 16.66 -18.18 19.29
C VAL A 199 15.59 -17.95 20.33
N GLY A 200 14.43 -18.61 20.23
CA GLY A 200 13.31 -18.45 21.18
C GLY A 200 12.63 -17.08 21.11
N VAL A 201 12.62 -16.44 19.94
CA VAL A 201 11.98 -15.13 19.73
C VAL A 201 10.87 -15.22 18.68
N ARG A 202 9.94 -14.29 18.77
CA ARG A 202 8.88 -14.11 17.78
C ARG A 202 8.96 -12.72 17.16
N VAL A 203 9.20 -12.68 15.86
CA VAL A 203 9.15 -11.44 15.08
C VAL A 203 7.69 -11.02 14.94
N ARG A 204 7.38 -9.83 15.40
CA ARG A 204 6.05 -9.27 15.37
C ARG A 204 5.80 -8.51 14.08
N ASP A 205 6.72 -7.65 13.72
CA ASP A 205 6.64 -6.82 12.54
C ASP A 205 8.02 -6.40 12.04
N VAL A 206 8.12 -6.11 10.75
CA VAL A 206 9.28 -5.50 10.11
C VAL A 206 8.79 -4.27 9.36
N GLN A 207 9.25 -3.09 9.73
CA GLN A 207 8.80 -1.82 9.16
C GLN A 207 9.93 -1.12 8.43
N LEU A 208 9.73 -0.86 7.14
CA LEU A 208 10.59 -0.01 6.34
C LEU A 208 10.26 1.46 6.62
N LEU A 209 11.22 2.22 7.13
CA LEU A 209 11.06 3.64 7.45
C LEU A 209 11.42 4.52 6.26
N ALA A 210 12.66 4.44 5.79
CA ALA A 210 13.16 5.18 4.64
C ALA A 210 13.71 4.21 3.61
N VAL A 211 13.51 4.53 2.35
CA VAL A 211 14.08 3.84 1.21
C VAL A 211 14.36 4.89 0.16
N ASP A 212 15.62 5.27 0.04
CA ASP A 212 16.05 6.35 -0.83
C ASP A 212 17.31 5.94 -1.60
N PRO A 213 17.54 6.50 -2.80
CA PRO A 213 18.85 6.41 -3.43
C PRO A 213 19.90 7.16 -2.58
N PRO A 214 21.18 6.72 -2.57
CA PRO A 214 22.23 7.43 -1.88
C PRO A 214 22.29 8.91 -2.27
N ALA A 215 22.57 9.80 -1.29
CA ALA A 215 22.55 11.24 -1.49
C ALA A 215 23.45 11.70 -2.66
N ASP A 216 24.56 11.01 -2.87
CA ASP A 216 25.54 11.34 -3.90
C ASP A 216 25.02 11.13 -5.35
N VAL A 217 23.98 10.30 -5.54
CA VAL A 217 23.43 9.95 -6.86
C VAL A 217 21.97 10.36 -7.07
N ILE A 218 21.35 11.00 -6.08
CA ILE A 218 19.93 11.33 -6.10
C ILE A 218 19.56 12.23 -7.30
N ASP A 219 20.41 13.18 -7.65
CA ASP A 219 20.17 14.09 -8.78
C ASP A 219 20.21 13.36 -10.12
N ALA A 220 21.21 12.49 -10.31
CA ALA A 220 21.33 11.66 -11.51
C ALA A 220 20.16 10.67 -11.63
N PHE A 221 19.76 10.07 -10.52
CA PHE A 221 18.59 9.19 -10.47
C PHE A 221 17.30 9.92 -10.87
N ASN A 222 17.07 11.11 -10.34
CA ASN A 222 15.92 11.95 -10.66
C ASN A 222 15.92 12.37 -12.14
N GLU A 223 17.10 12.61 -12.74
CA GLU A 223 17.22 12.93 -14.17
C GLU A 223 16.84 11.73 -15.05
N VAL A 224 17.30 10.53 -14.70
CA VAL A 224 16.90 9.29 -15.40
C VAL A 224 15.40 9.05 -15.28
N GLN A 225 14.80 9.28 -14.11
CA GLN A 225 13.36 9.14 -13.92
C GLN A 225 12.57 10.16 -14.76
N ARG A 226 13.03 11.41 -14.82
CA ARG A 226 12.42 12.44 -15.70
C ARG A 226 12.51 12.04 -17.18
N ALA A 227 13.66 11.57 -17.63
CA ALA A 227 13.84 11.12 -19.00
C ALA A 227 12.94 9.92 -19.36
N ARG A 228 12.75 8.98 -18.41
CA ARG A 228 11.81 7.85 -18.58
C ARG A 228 10.36 8.34 -18.68
N GLN A 229 9.95 9.26 -17.81
CA GLN A 229 8.61 9.85 -17.85
C GLN A 229 8.36 10.61 -19.14
N ASP A 230 9.33 11.39 -19.64
CA ASP A 230 9.24 12.10 -20.91
C ASP A 230 9.09 11.14 -22.09
N ARG A 231 9.89 10.07 -22.12
CA ARG A 231 9.76 9.02 -23.13
C ARG A 231 8.36 8.40 -23.14
N ASP A 232 7.85 8.04 -21.96
CA ASP A 232 6.55 7.40 -21.82
C ASP A 232 5.42 8.38 -22.17
N ARG A 233 5.57 9.66 -21.83
CA ARG A 233 4.66 10.73 -22.24
C ARG A 233 4.62 10.87 -23.76
N LEU A 234 5.78 10.99 -24.42
CA LEU A 234 5.86 11.09 -25.87
C LEU A 234 5.28 9.87 -26.58
N LYS A 235 5.53 8.68 -26.03
CA LYS A 235 4.93 7.44 -26.56
C LYS A 235 3.41 7.47 -26.46
N ASN A 236 2.86 7.82 -25.29
CA ASN A 236 1.42 7.90 -25.07
C ASN A 236 0.77 8.98 -25.94
N GLU A 237 1.41 10.12 -26.13
CA GLU A 237 0.97 11.17 -27.05
C GLU A 237 0.92 10.68 -28.51
N ALA A 238 1.98 9.98 -28.95
CA ALA A 238 2.03 9.41 -30.30
C ALA A 238 0.97 8.30 -30.52
N GLU A 239 0.76 7.44 -29.53
CA GLU A 239 -0.29 6.42 -29.56
C GLU A 239 -1.67 7.05 -29.58
N SER A 240 -1.92 8.07 -28.76
CA SER A 240 -3.18 8.82 -28.73
C SER A 240 -3.45 9.48 -30.08
N PHE A 241 -2.44 10.13 -30.66
CA PHE A 241 -2.53 10.75 -31.99
C PHE A 241 -2.85 9.72 -33.10
N SER A 242 -2.17 8.58 -33.08
CA SER A 242 -2.44 7.48 -34.03
C SER A 242 -3.87 6.94 -33.87
N ASN A 243 -4.32 6.74 -32.64
CA ASN A 243 -5.65 6.24 -32.33
C ASN A 243 -6.77 7.24 -32.65
N ASP A 244 -6.49 8.53 -32.74
CA ASP A 244 -7.46 9.54 -33.17
C ASP A 244 -7.46 9.71 -34.72
N ILE A 245 -6.30 9.88 -35.32
CA ILE A 245 -6.22 10.20 -36.75
C ILE A 245 -6.59 9.03 -37.65
N VAL A 246 -6.11 7.83 -37.35
CA VAL A 246 -6.35 6.68 -38.24
C VAL A 246 -7.84 6.30 -38.31
N PRO A 247 -8.59 6.16 -37.19
CA PRO A 247 -10.02 5.89 -37.27
C PRO A 247 -10.82 7.04 -37.88
N ARG A 248 -10.44 8.30 -37.61
CA ARG A 248 -11.08 9.48 -38.19
C ARG A 248 -10.89 9.53 -39.72
N ALA A 249 -9.68 9.28 -40.22
CA ALA A 249 -9.41 9.23 -41.67
C ALA A 249 -10.18 8.06 -42.33
N ARG A 250 -10.21 6.90 -41.71
CA ARG A 250 -11.02 5.74 -42.21
C ARG A 250 -12.51 6.06 -42.23
N GLY A 251 -13.01 6.70 -41.18
CA GLY A 251 -14.40 7.14 -41.10
C GLY A 251 -14.75 8.16 -42.19
N ALA A 252 -13.87 9.15 -42.39
CA ALA A 252 -14.06 10.14 -43.47
C ALA A 252 -14.03 9.50 -44.88
N ALA A 253 -13.12 8.58 -45.13
CA ALA A 253 -13.07 7.84 -46.40
C ALA A 253 -14.32 6.96 -46.60
N ALA A 254 -14.75 6.22 -45.57
CA ALA A 254 -15.95 5.43 -45.66
C ALA A 254 -17.22 6.27 -45.88
N LYS A 255 -17.30 7.44 -45.25
CA LYS A 255 -18.39 8.41 -45.46
C LYS A 255 -18.42 8.89 -46.92
N LEU A 256 -17.28 9.27 -47.46
CA LEU A 256 -17.14 9.75 -48.85
C LEU A 256 -17.58 8.66 -49.85
N VAL A 257 -17.18 7.40 -49.63
CA VAL A 257 -17.60 6.27 -50.46
C VAL A 257 -19.10 6.06 -50.38
N ALA A 258 -19.65 6.05 -49.15
CA ALA A 258 -21.10 5.86 -48.96
C ALA A 258 -21.95 7.00 -49.55
N GLU A 259 -21.45 8.26 -49.48
CA GLU A 259 -22.11 9.40 -50.12
C GLU A 259 -22.08 9.29 -51.66
N ALA A 260 -20.96 8.81 -52.24
CA ALA A 260 -20.85 8.58 -53.68
C ALA A 260 -21.80 7.43 -54.16
N GLU A 261 -21.86 6.34 -53.41
CA GLU A 261 -22.76 5.23 -53.70
C GLU A 261 -24.23 5.65 -53.56
N ALA A 262 -24.57 6.42 -52.53
CA ALA A 262 -25.91 6.98 -52.35
C ALA A 262 -26.32 7.88 -53.51
N TYR A 263 -25.38 8.78 -53.90
CA TYR A 263 -25.61 9.67 -55.07
C TYR A 263 -25.77 8.89 -56.38
N GLN A 264 -24.97 7.86 -56.60
CA GLN A 264 -25.11 6.96 -57.75
C GLN A 264 -26.51 6.30 -57.75
N ALA A 265 -26.90 5.75 -56.62
CA ALA A 265 -28.21 5.10 -56.48
C ALA A 265 -29.35 6.10 -56.70
N GLU A 266 -29.22 7.34 -56.17
CA GLU A 266 -30.21 8.40 -56.36
C GLU A 266 -30.38 8.77 -57.87
N VAL A 267 -29.23 8.99 -58.53
CA VAL A 267 -29.25 9.37 -59.97
C VAL A 267 -29.86 8.22 -60.82
N VAL A 268 -29.43 6.97 -60.58
CA VAL A 268 -29.98 5.80 -61.31
C VAL A 268 -31.44 5.63 -61.06
N ASN A 269 -31.89 5.69 -59.79
CA ASN A 269 -33.31 5.52 -59.41
C ASN A 269 -34.13 6.68 -59.96
N ARG A 270 -33.63 7.93 -59.96
CA ARG A 270 -34.31 9.08 -60.57
C ARG A 270 -34.48 8.89 -62.07
N ALA A 271 -33.40 8.50 -62.76
CA ALA A 271 -33.47 8.25 -64.21
C ALA A 271 -34.42 7.09 -64.57
N ALA A 272 -34.38 6.01 -63.79
CA ALA A 272 -35.31 4.87 -63.94
C ALA A 272 -36.77 5.27 -63.69
N GLY A 273 -36.99 6.10 -62.63
CA GLY A 273 -38.29 6.66 -62.30
C GLY A 273 -38.84 7.56 -63.43
N ASP A 274 -38.02 8.46 -63.97
CA ASP A 274 -38.37 9.36 -65.07
C ASP A 274 -38.67 8.57 -66.34
N ALA A 275 -37.89 7.54 -66.67
CA ALA A 275 -38.13 6.67 -67.80
C ALA A 275 -39.48 5.88 -67.62
N SER A 276 -39.72 5.32 -66.44
CA SER A 276 -40.99 4.62 -66.13
C SER A 276 -42.18 5.58 -66.21
N ARG A 277 -42.05 6.78 -65.66
CA ARG A 277 -43.11 7.82 -65.77
C ARG A 277 -43.38 8.19 -67.25
N PHE A 278 -42.32 8.35 -68.04
CA PHE A 278 -42.49 8.63 -69.47
C PHE A 278 -43.24 7.48 -70.15
N ASP A 279 -42.84 6.26 -69.96
CA ASP A 279 -43.52 5.09 -70.54
C ASP A 279 -45.00 5.03 -70.15
N GLN A 280 -45.34 5.27 -68.89
CA GLN A 280 -46.75 5.31 -68.40
C GLN A 280 -47.55 6.42 -69.10
N ILE A 281 -46.97 7.62 -69.19
CA ILE A 281 -47.58 8.75 -69.88
C ILE A 281 -47.74 8.42 -71.39
N TYR A 282 -46.73 7.82 -72.01
CA TYR A 282 -46.74 7.41 -73.39
C TYR A 282 -47.88 6.36 -73.69
N GLN A 283 -48.02 5.36 -72.83
CA GLN A 283 -49.08 4.39 -72.93
C GLN A 283 -50.47 5.04 -72.77
N ALA A 284 -50.66 5.96 -71.85
CA ALA A 284 -51.89 6.73 -71.67
C ALA A 284 -52.14 7.64 -72.90
N TYR A 285 -51.12 8.25 -73.47
CA TYR A 285 -51.24 9.06 -74.69
C TYR A 285 -51.72 8.19 -75.91
N LEU A 286 -51.23 6.97 -76.04
CA LEU A 286 -51.63 6.09 -77.09
C LEU A 286 -53.17 5.72 -77.00
N GLN A 287 -53.71 5.69 -75.77
CA GLN A 287 -55.13 5.41 -75.54
C GLN A 287 -56.07 6.58 -75.87
N ASP A 288 -55.73 7.78 -75.32
CA ASP A 288 -56.46 9.02 -75.63
C ASP A 288 -55.48 10.24 -75.65
N LYS A 289 -55.26 10.76 -76.86
CA LYS A 289 -54.31 11.84 -77.11
C LYS A 289 -54.79 13.20 -76.59
N GLY A 290 -56.09 13.41 -76.52
CA GLY A 290 -56.70 14.69 -76.11
C GLY A 290 -56.62 14.88 -74.61
N VAL A 291 -57.12 13.92 -73.87
CA VAL A 291 -57.18 13.98 -72.40
C VAL A 291 -55.80 13.96 -71.81
N THR A 292 -54.89 13.13 -72.38
CA THR A 292 -53.54 13.07 -71.83
C THR A 292 -52.77 14.42 -72.03
N ARG A 293 -52.90 15.13 -73.11
CA ARG A 293 -52.31 16.46 -73.29
C ARG A 293 -52.85 17.50 -72.32
N GLU A 294 -54.11 17.49 -72.11
CA GLU A 294 -54.80 18.40 -71.18
C GLU A 294 -54.32 18.18 -69.72
N ARG A 295 -54.21 16.91 -69.33
CA ARG A 295 -53.68 16.51 -68.06
C ARG A 295 -52.25 16.97 -67.84
N ILE A 296 -51.32 16.68 -68.81
CA ILE A 296 -49.92 17.10 -68.71
C ILE A 296 -49.80 18.63 -68.62
N TYR A 297 -50.64 19.33 -69.39
CA TYR A 297 -50.65 20.80 -69.37
C TYR A 297 -51.04 21.32 -67.95
N ILE A 298 -52.10 20.77 -67.38
CA ILE A 298 -52.54 21.15 -66.03
C ILE A 298 -51.51 20.81 -64.97
N GLU A 299 -50.92 19.59 -65.00
CA GLU A 299 -49.85 19.18 -64.09
C GLU A 299 -48.63 20.09 -64.20
N THR A 300 -48.19 20.45 -65.39
CA THR A 300 -47.06 21.39 -65.59
C THR A 300 -47.37 22.79 -65.07
N VAL A 301 -48.57 23.24 -65.29
CA VAL A 301 -49.02 24.59 -64.80
C VAL A 301 -49.07 24.56 -63.25
N GLU A 302 -49.57 23.48 -62.66
CA GLU A 302 -49.61 23.29 -61.21
C GLU A 302 -48.23 23.27 -60.61
N GLU A 303 -47.25 22.53 -61.23
CA GLU A 303 -45.85 22.48 -60.78
C GLU A 303 -45.18 23.85 -60.86
N ILE A 304 -45.40 24.59 -61.96
CA ILE A 304 -44.89 25.96 -62.09
C ILE A 304 -45.47 26.85 -60.96
N PHE A 305 -46.81 26.76 -60.81
CA PHE A 305 -47.48 27.55 -59.79
C PHE A 305 -47.16 27.10 -58.36
N SER A 306 -46.75 25.88 -58.09
CA SER A 306 -46.35 25.43 -56.74
C SER A 306 -45.06 26.09 -56.29
N ASN A 307 -44.11 26.35 -57.19
CA ASN A 307 -42.76 26.88 -56.94
C ASN A 307 -42.65 28.41 -57.05
N VAL A 308 -43.75 29.15 -57.39
CA VAL A 308 -43.77 30.60 -57.54
C VAL A 308 -44.53 31.23 -56.40
N GLU A 309 -43.94 32.24 -55.79
CA GLU A 309 -44.64 33.06 -54.81
C GLU A 309 -45.77 33.85 -55.45
N LYS A 310 -47.03 33.56 -55.02
CA LYS A 310 -48.25 34.06 -55.70
C LYS A 310 -48.82 35.21 -54.93
N VAL A 311 -49.05 36.31 -55.61
CA VAL A 311 -49.85 37.42 -55.11
C VAL A 311 -51.15 37.51 -55.93
N ILE A 312 -52.27 37.10 -55.32
CA ILE A 312 -53.60 37.26 -55.95
C ILE A 312 -54.12 38.65 -55.64
N ILE A 313 -54.26 39.43 -56.67
CA ILE A 313 -54.87 40.79 -56.54
C ILE A 313 -56.32 40.65 -57.00
N ASP A 314 -57.29 40.77 -56.09
CA ASP A 314 -58.71 40.82 -56.43
C ASP A 314 -59.05 42.18 -56.98
N GLY A 315 -59.41 42.24 -58.25
CA GLY A 315 -59.68 43.47 -59.02
C GLY A 315 -61.15 44.01 -58.90
N GLN A 316 -62.00 43.50 -58.02
CA GLN A 316 -63.36 43.92 -57.86
C GLN A 316 -63.54 44.86 -56.61
N GLY A 317 -63.04 46.05 -56.70
CA GLY A 317 -63.30 47.12 -55.69
C GLY A 317 -62.61 48.39 -56.10
N GLY A 318 -63.46 49.32 -56.60
CA GLY A 318 -63.05 50.63 -57.14
C GLY A 318 -62.16 51.43 -56.19
N GLY A 319 -61.09 51.98 -56.73
CA GLY A 319 -60.43 53.13 -56.18
C GLY A 319 -59.24 52.85 -55.26
N ASN A 320 -58.09 53.15 -55.75
CA ASN A 320 -56.75 53.31 -55.26
C ASN A 320 -55.79 52.10 -55.58
N GLY A 321 -54.90 52.43 -56.48
CA GLY A 321 -53.87 51.50 -56.94
C GLY A 321 -53.10 50.91 -55.79
N VAL A 322 -53.09 49.56 -55.81
CA VAL A 322 -52.18 48.77 -54.92
C VAL A 322 -50.75 49.04 -55.36
N VAL A 323 -50.02 49.74 -54.54
CA VAL A 323 -48.55 49.92 -54.72
C VAL A 323 -47.92 48.60 -54.34
N PRO A 324 -47.21 47.89 -55.25
CA PRO A 324 -46.53 46.68 -54.88
C PRO A 324 -45.43 47.00 -53.88
N TYR A 325 -45.67 46.62 -52.63
CA TYR A 325 -44.67 46.75 -51.60
C TYR A 325 -43.69 45.58 -51.70
N LEU A 326 -42.50 45.84 -52.27
CA LEU A 326 -41.43 44.86 -52.27
C LEU A 326 -40.74 44.98 -50.89
N PRO A 327 -40.77 43.95 -50.04
CA PRO A 327 -40.05 44.02 -48.78
C PRO A 327 -38.53 43.90 -49.05
N LEU A 328 -37.82 45.02 -49.02
CA LEU A 328 -36.38 45.15 -49.16
C LEU A 328 -35.55 44.38 -48.13
N LYS A 329 -36.20 43.74 -47.15
CA LYS A 329 -35.57 42.95 -46.09
C LYS A 329 -35.07 41.56 -46.51
N GLU A 330 -35.57 41.01 -47.62
CA GLU A 330 -35.09 39.68 -48.10
C GLU A 330 -33.93 39.70 -49.07
N LEU A 331 -33.70 40.85 -49.74
CA LEU A 331 -32.53 40.99 -50.60
C LEU A 331 -31.18 41.04 -49.85
N ASN A 332 -31.21 41.33 -48.54
CA ASN A 332 -29.99 41.37 -47.74
C ASN A 332 -29.62 40.03 -47.06
N LYS A 333 -30.47 39.02 -47.20
CA LYS A 333 -30.21 37.68 -46.57
C LYS A 333 -29.42 36.74 -47.51
N SER A 334 -29.38 37.02 -48.80
CA SER A 334 -28.60 36.22 -49.75
C SER A 334 -27.16 36.70 -50.00
N ALA A 335 -26.75 37.82 -49.38
CA ALA A 335 -25.41 38.40 -49.57
C ALA A 335 -24.45 38.15 -48.38
N GLY A 336 -24.84 37.39 -47.39
CA GLY A 336 -24.06 37.17 -46.16
C GLY A 336 -23.78 35.70 -45.83
N GLY A 337 -23.57 34.81 -46.80
CA GLY A 337 -23.16 33.43 -46.62
C GLY A 337 -21.92 33.07 -47.39
N GLN A 338 -20.76 33.38 -46.84
CA GLN A 338 -19.49 32.68 -47.09
C GLN A 338 -18.95 32.12 -45.76
#